data_532023c3acae6f6ae9f984fb686148c0
#
_entry.id   532023c3acae6f6ae9f984fb686148c0
#
_cell.length_a   1.000
_cell.length_b   1.000
_cell.length_c   1.000
_cell.angle_alpha   90.00
_cell.angle_beta   90.00
_cell.angle_gamma   90.00
#
_symmetry.space_group_name_H-M   'P 1'
#
loop_
_entity.id
_entity.type
_entity.pdbx_description
1 polymer ?
#
loop_
_entity_poly.entity_id
_entity_poly.type
_entity_poly.pdbx_seq_one_letter_code
_entity_poly.pdbx_strand_id
1 'polypeptide(L)' 'MRSGLGECVLPSGDSYFGMWEAGERHGQGAFVYKAKGRIYEGEWVRGVPRAGE' A
#
# COMPACT_ATOMS: atom_id res chain seq x y z
N MET A 1 12.38 -10.89 -4.79
CA MET A 1 11.83 -9.54 -4.82
C MET A 1 10.49 -9.52 -5.50
N ARG A 2 9.63 -8.67 -5.05
CA ARG A 2 8.27 -8.63 -5.57
C ARG A 2 8.08 -7.41 -6.45
N SER A 3 7.55 -7.64 -7.64
CA SER A 3 7.24 -6.57 -8.58
C SER A 3 5.88 -6.86 -9.19
N GLY A 4 5.14 -5.80 -9.50
CA GLY A 4 3.82 -5.93 -10.11
C GLY A 4 2.73 -5.91 -9.07
N LEU A 5 1.57 -6.42 -9.42
CA LEU A 5 0.40 -6.36 -8.55
C LEU A 5 0.49 -7.39 -7.43
N GLY A 6 0.16 -6.95 -6.21
CA GLY A 6 0.22 -7.85 -5.07
C GLY A 6 -0.61 -7.35 -3.92
N GLU A 7 -0.75 -8.22 -2.91
CA GLU A 7 -1.54 -7.92 -1.73
C GLU A 7 -0.73 -8.24 -0.49
N CYS A 8 -0.88 -7.41 0.55
CA CYS A 8 -0.15 -7.61 1.79
C CYS A 8 -1.06 -7.29 2.96
N VAL A 9 -1.04 -8.15 3.98
CA VAL A 9 -1.81 -7.94 5.20
C VAL A 9 -0.82 -7.76 6.35
N LEU A 10 -0.97 -6.66 7.07
CA LEU A 10 -0.06 -6.34 8.17
C LEU A 10 -0.56 -6.93 9.48
N PRO A 11 0.35 -7.16 10.43
CA PRO A 11 -0.05 -7.72 11.73
C PRO A 11 -1.05 -6.85 12.48
N SER A 12 -1.05 -5.55 12.23
CA SER A 12 -1.97 -4.63 12.90
C SER A 12 -3.39 -4.74 12.37
N GLY A 13 -3.60 -5.48 11.27
CA GLY A 13 -4.91 -5.59 10.67
C GLY A 13 -5.09 -4.76 9.42
N ASP A 14 -4.15 -3.88 9.16
CA ASP A 14 -4.18 -3.10 7.94
C ASP A 14 -3.82 -3.98 6.75
N SER A 15 -4.17 -3.52 5.56
CA SER A 15 -3.83 -4.29 4.37
C SER A 15 -3.55 -3.34 3.22
N TYR A 16 -2.77 -3.83 2.27
CA TYR A 16 -2.42 -3.09 1.08
C TYR A 16 -2.64 -3.96 -0.13
N PHE A 17 -3.23 -3.39 -1.16
CA PHE A 17 -3.41 -4.06 -2.43
C PHE A 17 -3.06 -3.10 -3.56
N GLY A 18 -2.09 -3.47 -4.37
CA GLY A 18 -1.67 -2.62 -5.47
C GLY A 18 -0.33 -3.03 -6.03
N MET A 19 0.32 -2.07 -6.65
CA MET A 19 1.58 -2.32 -7.33
C MET A 19 2.74 -2.35 -6.35
N TRP A 20 3.73 -3.18 -6.68
CA TRP A 20 4.94 -3.33 -5.90
C TRP A 20 6.16 -3.17 -6.80
N GLU A 21 7.24 -2.71 -6.22
CA GLU A 21 8.51 -2.63 -6.92
C GLU A 21 9.64 -2.84 -5.93
N ALA A 22 10.51 -3.81 -6.21
CA ALA A 22 11.66 -4.11 -5.36
C ALA A 22 11.26 -4.33 -3.90
N GLY A 23 10.10 -4.95 -3.69
CA GLY A 23 9.62 -5.25 -2.35
C GLY A 23 8.94 -4.11 -1.64
N GLU A 24 8.75 -2.99 -2.32
CA GLU A 24 8.11 -1.82 -1.74
C GLU A 24 6.83 -1.46 -2.48
N ARG A 25 5.91 -0.83 -1.77
CA ARG A 25 4.71 -0.32 -2.43
C ARG A 25 5.11 0.84 -3.34
N HIS A 26 4.71 0.75 -4.58
CA HIS A 26 5.12 1.75 -5.55
C HIS A 26 4.12 1.77 -6.69
N GLY A 27 3.69 2.97 -7.07
CA GLY A 27 2.68 3.13 -8.10
C GLY A 27 1.29 3.15 -7.52
N GLN A 28 0.31 2.69 -8.27
CA GLN A 28 -1.07 2.73 -7.83
C GLN A 28 -1.34 1.64 -6.80
N GLY A 29 -2.05 2.00 -5.73
CA GLY A 29 -2.40 1.03 -4.72
C GLY A 29 -3.44 1.56 -3.75
N ALA A 30 -4.06 0.62 -3.01
CA ALA A 30 -5.05 0.94 -2.01
C ALA A 30 -4.58 0.40 -0.66
N PHE A 31 -4.60 1.25 0.35
CA PHE A 31 -4.22 0.87 1.70
C PHE A 31 -5.41 1.04 2.62
N VAL A 32 -5.74 -0.02 3.34
CA VAL A 32 -6.86 0.00 4.28
C VAL A 32 -6.33 0.17 5.69
N TYR A 33 -6.68 1.30 6.31
CA TYR A 33 -6.34 1.56 7.71
C TYR A 33 -7.50 1.06 8.55
N LYS A 34 -7.44 -0.20 8.94
CA LYS A 34 -8.56 -0.82 9.60
C LYS A 34 -8.88 -0.18 10.94
N ALA A 35 -7.87 0.12 11.72
CA ALA A 35 -8.07 0.71 13.03
C ALA A 35 -8.68 2.10 12.95
N LYS A 36 -8.40 2.82 11.86
CA LYS A 36 -8.93 4.17 11.68
C LYS A 36 -10.17 4.20 10.82
N GLY A 37 -10.53 3.07 10.22
CA GLY A 37 -11.69 3.00 9.35
C GLY A 37 -11.55 3.85 8.10
N ARG A 38 -10.34 3.94 7.56
CA ARG A 38 -10.04 4.76 6.40
C ARG A 38 -9.38 3.95 5.31
N ILE A 39 -9.52 4.41 4.08
CA ILE A 39 -8.88 3.80 2.92
C ILE A 39 -8.18 4.89 2.14
N TYR A 40 -6.92 4.66 1.83
CA TYR A 40 -6.17 5.54 0.94
C TYR A 40 -5.99 4.86 -0.40
N GLU A 41 -6.42 5.51 -1.46
CA GLU A 41 -6.23 5.01 -2.81
C GLU A 41 -5.49 6.06 -3.61
N GLY A 42 -4.36 5.67 -4.17
CA GLY A 42 -3.60 6.61 -4.94
C GLY A 42 -2.21 6.09 -5.21
N GLU A 43 -1.31 7.03 -5.43
CA GLU A 43 0.04 6.71 -5.83
C GLU A 43 0.95 6.53 -4.63
N TRP A 44 1.84 5.55 -4.73
CA TRP A 44 2.82 5.25 -3.69
C TRP A 44 4.21 5.41 -4.26
N VAL A 45 5.13 5.86 -3.43
CA VAL A 45 6.53 6.00 -3.79
C VAL A 45 7.36 5.44 -2.67
N ARG A 46 8.04 4.32 -2.95
CA ARG A 46 8.95 3.67 -1.99
C ARG A 46 8.28 3.40 -0.65
N GLY A 47 7.06 2.89 -0.71
CA GLY A 47 6.34 2.51 0.49
C GLY A 47 5.64 3.64 1.20
N VAL A 48 5.65 4.84 0.63
CA VAL A 48 5.03 6.02 1.24
C VAL A 48 3.96 6.56 0.30
N PRO A 49 2.80 6.98 0.82
CA PRO A 49 1.78 7.56 -0.04
C PRO A 49 2.27 8.90 -0.60
N ARG A 50 2.09 9.05 -1.89
CA ARG A 50 2.53 10.25 -2.56
C ARG A 50 1.78 11.49 -2.10
N ALA A 51 0.58 11.30 -1.62
CA ALA A 51 -0.23 12.42 -1.17
C ALA A 51 0.28 13.07 0.11
N GLY A 52 1.33 12.52 0.70
CA GLY A 52 1.91 13.11 1.89
C GLY A 52 1.21 12.75 3.17
N GLU A 53 0.45 11.69 3.14
CA GLU A 53 -0.32 11.27 4.32
C GLU A 53 0.40 10.23 5.17
#